data_b8ea7a6f79c107d45e82f10768acc03d
#
_entry.id   b8ea7a6f79c107d45e82f10768acc03d
#
_cell.length_a   1.000
_cell.length_b   1.000
_cell.length_c   1.000
_cell.angle_alpha   90.00
_cell.angle_beta   90.00
_cell.angle_gamma   90.00
#
_symmetry.space_group_name_H-M   'P 1'
#
loop_
_entity.id
_entity.type
_entity.pdbx_description
1 polymer ?
#
loop_
_entity_poly.entity_id
_entity_poly.type
_entity_poly.pdbx_seq_one_letter_code
_entity_poly.pdbx_strand_id
1 'polypeptide(L)'
;MSKLDALYDELFDNDGVIVSPDDNTNVDNGRRLLGATLVGVIDRTIASGVKTVDGTNTFSVGSPLHAQRQALCDTFASMTDAQRDAVRTLLRDNASLMLFSICSRLDQFPGFDVAIHLRTVPTDEPAMRDFVIASDGHDELRNAYHQWVDDYSDEVTEDEITWF
;
A
#
# COMPACT_ATOMS: atom_id res chain seq x y z
N MET A 1 -6.26 -0.65 -15.71
CA MET A 1 -4.92 -0.20 -15.30
C MET A 1 -5.05 0.24 -13.86
N SER A 2 -4.27 -0.29 -12.96
CA SER A 2 -4.31 0.14 -11.55
C SER A 2 -3.75 1.56 -11.42
N LYS A 3 -4.09 2.25 -10.31
CA LYS A 3 -3.51 3.58 -10.02
C LYS A 3 -1.98 3.49 -9.90
N LEU A 4 -1.45 2.37 -9.40
CA LEU A 4 -0.01 2.11 -9.34
C LEU A 4 0.61 1.96 -10.74
N ASP A 5 -0.02 1.25 -11.67
CA ASP A 5 0.48 1.13 -13.04
C ASP A 5 0.55 2.50 -13.72
N ALA A 6 -0.49 3.34 -13.52
CA ALA A 6 -0.50 4.71 -14.04
C ALA A 6 0.64 5.58 -13.48
N LEU A 7 0.97 5.41 -12.19
CA LEU A 7 2.10 6.09 -11.58
C LEU A 7 3.44 5.62 -12.16
N TYR A 8 3.59 4.32 -12.42
CA TYR A 8 4.79 3.80 -13.07
C TYR A 8 4.97 4.39 -14.48
N ASP A 9 3.90 4.43 -15.27
CA ASP A 9 3.93 5.01 -16.62
C ASP A 9 4.23 6.53 -16.60
N GLU A 10 3.83 7.23 -15.54
CA GLU A 10 4.14 8.65 -15.34
C GLU A 10 5.62 8.89 -14.98
N LEU A 11 6.17 8.07 -14.09
CA LEU A 11 7.46 8.34 -13.44
C LEU A 11 8.66 7.71 -14.16
N PHE A 12 8.45 6.62 -14.87
CA PHE A 12 9.54 5.86 -15.48
C PHE A 12 9.48 5.91 -17.00
N ASP A 13 10.64 5.93 -17.62
CA ASP A 13 10.79 5.68 -19.05
C ASP A 13 10.72 4.17 -19.37
N ASN A 14 10.85 3.82 -20.67
CA ASN A 14 10.81 2.43 -21.13
C ASN A 14 11.96 1.55 -20.59
N ASP A 15 13.01 2.15 -20.06
CA ASP A 15 14.17 1.47 -19.47
C ASP A 15 14.08 1.36 -17.94
N GLY A 16 12.95 1.81 -17.35
CA GLY A 16 12.73 1.81 -15.90
C GLY A 16 13.57 2.84 -15.17
N VAL A 17 13.81 3.99 -15.80
CA VAL A 17 14.59 5.10 -15.26
C VAL A 17 13.66 6.26 -14.92
N ILE A 18 13.79 6.85 -13.74
CA ILE A 18 13.06 8.07 -13.39
C ILE A 18 13.59 9.24 -14.20
N VAL A 19 12.69 9.91 -14.92
CA VAL A 19 13.02 11.01 -15.85
C VAL A 19 13.04 12.36 -15.11
N SER A 20 13.78 12.48 -14.03
CA SER A 20 13.99 13.76 -13.39
C SER A 20 15.44 13.93 -12.94
N PRO A 21 16.12 15.02 -13.34
CA PRO A 21 17.46 15.37 -12.86
C PRO A 21 17.44 16.04 -11.47
N ASP A 22 16.27 16.50 -11.01
CA ASP A 22 16.14 17.24 -9.75
C ASP A 22 15.98 16.29 -8.55
N ASP A 23 16.86 16.42 -7.56
CA ASP A 23 16.90 15.54 -6.40
C ASP A 23 15.65 15.67 -5.49
N ASN A 24 15.10 16.88 -5.35
CA ASN A 24 13.88 17.07 -4.54
C ASN A 24 12.68 16.38 -5.21
N THR A 25 12.54 16.54 -6.52
CA THR A 25 11.53 15.82 -7.30
C THR A 25 11.71 14.30 -7.18
N ASN A 26 12.94 13.79 -7.17
CA ASN A 26 13.21 12.37 -6.98
C ASN A 26 12.86 11.88 -5.58
N VAL A 27 13.05 12.68 -4.53
CA VAL A 27 12.57 12.37 -3.18
C VAL A 27 11.04 12.25 -3.15
N ASP A 28 10.34 13.22 -3.73
CA ASP A 28 8.87 13.20 -3.80
C ASP A 28 8.35 12.02 -4.63
N ASN A 29 8.97 11.73 -5.77
CA ASN A 29 8.66 10.55 -6.58
C ASN A 29 8.90 9.25 -5.81
N GLY A 30 9.97 9.18 -5.03
CA GLY A 30 10.27 8.07 -4.14
C GLY A 30 9.18 7.86 -3.07
N ARG A 31 8.70 8.93 -2.46
CA ARG A 31 7.56 8.88 -1.51
C ARG A 31 6.28 8.40 -2.18
N ARG A 32 5.96 8.93 -3.35
CA ARG A 32 4.78 8.51 -4.15
C ARG A 32 4.84 7.02 -4.49
N LEU A 33 5.98 6.52 -4.95
CA LEU A 33 6.19 5.10 -5.27
C LEU A 33 6.06 4.20 -4.04
N LEU A 34 6.65 4.58 -2.91
CA LEU A 34 6.50 3.85 -1.66
C LEU A 34 5.03 3.81 -1.24
N GLY A 35 4.36 4.96 -1.23
CA GLY A 35 2.95 5.07 -0.86
C GLY A 35 2.05 4.22 -1.73
N ALA A 36 2.15 4.36 -3.05
CA ALA A 36 1.36 3.58 -4.00
C ALA A 36 1.61 2.07 -3.87
N THR A 37 2.86 1.67 -3.61
CA THR A 37 3.22 0.26 -3.40
C THR A 37 2.58 -0.29 -2.13
N LEU A 38 2.67 0.43 -1.02
CA LEU A 38 2.12 0.03 0.27
C LEU A 38 0.58 -0.02 0.22
N VAL A 39 -0.05 1.01 -0.32
CA VAL A 39 -1.51 1.05 -0.52
C VAL A 39 -1.97 -0.10 -1.43
N GLY A 40 -1.30 -0.34 -2.54
CA GLY A 40 -1.62 -1.46 -3.43
C GLY A 40 -1.46 -2.84 -2.78
N VAL A 41 -0.58 -3.01 -1.78
CA VAL A 41 -0.52 -4.24 -0.97
C VAL A 41 -1.74 -4.35 -0.05
N ILE A 42 -2.11 -3.26 0.60
CA ILE A 42 -3.29 -3.20 1.49
C ILE A 42 -4.56 -3.50 0.70
N ASP A 43 -4.78 -2.85 -0.43
CA ASP A 43 -5.95 -3.05 -1.29
C ASP A 43 -6.09 -4.51 -1.73
N ARG A 44 -5.01 -5.13 -2.19
CA ARG A 44 -5.02 -6.56 -2.54
C ARG A 44 -5.37 -7.46 -1.35
N THR A 45 -4.92 -7.08 -0.16
CA THR A 45 -5.22 -7.81 1.08
C THR A 45 -6.70 -7.68 1.44
N ILE A 46 -7.25 -6.47 1.36
CA ILE A 46 -8.68 -6.19 1.59
C ILE A 46 -9.53 -6.95 0.56
N ALA A 47 -9.22 -6.80 -0.73
CA ALA A 47 -9.95 -7.47 -1.81
C ALA A 47 -9.95 -9.00 -1.66
N SER A 48 -8.82 -9.59 -1.25
CA SER A 48 -8.74 -11.02 -0.95
C SER A 48 -9.59 -11.41 0.26
N GLY A 49 -9.58 -10.59 1.31
CA GLY A 49 -10.43 -10.79 2.50
C GLY A 49 -11.91 -10.70 2.17
N VAL A 50 -12.31 -9.68 1.42
CA VAL A 50 -13.70 -9.49 0.96
C VAL A 50 -14.16 -10.68 0.14
N LYS A 51 -13.38 -11.17 -0.83
CA LYS A 51 -13.68 -12.37 -1.60
C LYS A 51 -13.87 -13.62 -0.71
N THR A 52 -13.12 -13.69 0.39
CA THR A 52 -13.27 -14.80 1.36
C THR A 52 -14.58 -14.68 2.12
N VAL A 53 -14.94 -13.46 2.58
CA VAL A 53 -16.23 -13.19 3.26
C VAL A 53 -17.41 -13.47 2.35
N ASP A 54 -17.28 -13.19 1.05
CA ASP A 54 -18.32 -13.40 0.04
C ASP A 54 -18.39 -14.86 -0.47
N GLY A 55 -17.46 -15.71 -0.06
CA GLY A 55 -17.35 -17.08 -0.54
C GLY A 55 -16.92 -17.21 -2.01
N THR A 56 -16.41 -16.14 -2.60
CA THR A 56 -16.00 -16.11 -4.01
C THR A 56 -14.49 -16.34 -4.20
N ASN A 57 -13.73 -16.46 -3.11
CA ASN A 57 -12.30 -16.73 -3.17
C ASN A 57 -12.04 -18.20 -3.56
N THR A 58 -11.14 -18.40 -4.51
CA THR A 58 -10.74 -19.74 -4.98
C THR A 58 -9.39 -20.11 -4.36
N PHE A 59 -9.33 -21.25 -3.70
CA PHE A 59 -8.09 -21.76 -3.11
C PHE A 59 -7.58 -22.97 -3.89
N SER A 60 -6.27 -23.02 -4.10
CA SER A 60 -5.66 -24.16 -4.78
C SER A 60 -5.89 -25.46 -4.00
N VAL A 61 -6.51 -26.44 -4.66
CA VAL A 61 -6.67 -27.78 -4.11
C VAL A 61 -5.29 -28.39 -3.82
N GLY A 62 -5.12 -28.94 -2.62
CA GLY A 62 -3.83 -29.49 -2.18
C GLY A 62 -2.93 -28.51 -1.43
N SER A 63 -3.30 -27.23 -1.32
CA SER A 63 -2.63 -26.31 -0.40
C SER A 63 -2.83 -26.77 1.05
N PRO A 64 -1.80 -26.76 1.92
CA PRO A 64 -1.95 -27.09 3.34
C PRO A 64 -3.03 -26.28 4.07
N LEU A 65 -3.31 -25.07 3.57
CA LEU A 65 -4.30 -24.15 4.12
C LEU A 65 -5.69 -24.29 3.47
N HIS A 66 -5.85 -25.15 2.44
CA HIS A 66 -7.10 -25.24 1.67
C HIS A 66 -8.31 -25.54 2.57
N ALA A 67 -8.22 -26.60 3.38
CA ALA A 67 -9.33 -27.00 4.25
C ALA A 67 -9.69 -25.91 5.29
N GLN A 68 -8.68 -25.27 5.86
CA GLN A 68 -8.87 -24.19 6.83
C GLN A 68 -9.53 -22.97 6.20
N ARG A 69 -9.10 -22.58 5.00
CA ARG A 69 -9.67 -21.44 4.26
C ARG A 69 -11.09 -21.75 3.78
N GLN A 70 -11.36 -22.97 3.34
CA GLN A 70 -12.70 -23.39 2.95
C GLN A 70 -13.66 -23.34 4.16
N ALA A 71 -13.25 -23.86 5.32
CA ALA A 71 -14.06 -23.78 6.55
C ALA A 71 -14.36 -22.33 6.95
N LEU A 72 -13.42 -21.39 6.71
CA LEU A 72 -13.64 -19.97 6.94
C LEU A 72 -14.71 -19.40 5.98
N CYS A 73 -14.64 -19.71 4.69
CA CYS A 73 -15.66 -19.32 3.71
C CYS A 73 -17.05 -19.88 4.10
N ASP A 74 -17.12 -21.14 4.53
CA ASP A 74 -18.37 -21.78 4.97
C ASP A 74 -18.95 -21.09 6.21
N THR A 75 -18.08 -20.64 7.12
CA THR A 75 -18.47 -19.85 8.30
C THR A 75 -19.09 -18.52 7.88
N PHE A 76 -18.43 -17.77 6.99
CA PHE A 76 -18.97 -16.50 6.49
C PHE A 76 -20.27 -16.68 5.70
N ALA A 77 -20.41 -17.76 4.93
CA ALA A 77 -21.66 -18.08 4.22
C ALA A 77 -22.85 -18.27 5.16
N SER A 78 -22.63 -18.66 6.43
CA SER A 78 -23.66 -18.77 7.44
C SER A 78 -24.10 -17.46 8.09
N MET A 79 -23.37 -16.37 7.86
CA MET A 79 -23.65 -15.05 8.41
C MET A 79 -24.74 -14.32 7.63
N THR A 80 -25.44 -13.41 8.30
CA THR A 80 -26.33 -12.44 7.64
C THR A 80 -25.53 -11.43 6.83
N ASP A 81 -26.18 -10.75 5.87
CA ASP A 81 -25.55 -9.69 5.08
C ASP A 81 -24.99 -8.58 5.98
N ALA A 82 -25.72 -8.15 7.00
CA ALA A 82 -25.26 -7.15 7.95
C ALA A 82 -24.00 -7.58 8.73
N GLN A 83 -23.89 -8.85 9.06
CA GLN A 83 -22.68 -9.38 9.71
C GLN A 83 -21.50 -9.42 8.75
N ARG A 84 -21.72 -9.83 7.49
CA ARG A 84 -20.68 -9.79 6.46
C ARG A 84 -20.20 -8.37 6.18
N ASP A 85 -21.13 -7.39 6.12
CA ASP A 85 -20.78 -5.98 5.94
C ASP A 85 -19.94 -5.44 7.10
N ALA A 86 -20.29 -5.79 8.34
CA ALA A 86 -19.47 -5.43 9.49
C ALA A 86 -18.05 -6.04 9.42
N VAL A 87 -17.90 -7.27 8.93
CA VAL A 87 -16.59 -7.90 8.74
C VAL A 87 -15.80 -7.20 7.62
N ARG A 88 -16.44 -6.81 6.52
CA ARG A 88 -15.77 -6.05 5.43
C ARG A 88 -15.26 -4.71 5.93
N THR A 89 -16.08 -3.97 6.69
CA THR A 89 -15.68 -2.72 7.34
C THR A 89 -14.48 -2.95 8.25
N LEU A 90 -14.54 -3.93 9.15
CA LEU A 90 -13.45 -4.27 10.05
C LEU A 90 -12.15 -4.63 9.30
N LEU A 91 -12.22 -5.31 8.16
CA LEU A 91 -11.06 -5.62 7.34
C LEU A 91 -10.39 -4.35 6.78
N ARG A 92 -11.20 -3.40 6.28
CA ARG A 92 -10.71 -2.12 5.77
C ARG A 92 -10.07 -1.31 6.88
N ASP A 93 -10.76 -1.14 8.00
CA ASP A 93 -10.29 -0.35 9.15
C ASP A 93 -8.95 -0.89 9.67
N ASN A 94 -8.86 -2.21 9.91
CA ASN A 94 -7.63 -2.82 10.41
C ASN A 94 -6.46 -2.74 9.41
N ALA A 95 -6.73 -2.90 8.11
CA ALA A 95 -5.70 -2.80 7.10
C ALA A 95 -5.17 -1.37 6.99
N SER A 96 -6.05 -0.37 7.02
CA SER A 96 -5.70 1.05 7.02
C SER A 96 -4.92 1.43 8.27
N LEU A 97 -5.39 1.03 9.46
CA LEU A 97 -4.71 1.26 10.73
C LEU A 97 -3.31 0.62 10.77
N MET A 98 -3.16 -0.57 10.18
CA MET A 98 -1.88 -1.24 10.11
C MET A 98 -0.89 -0.44 9.25
N LEU A 99 -1.30 0.05 8.08
CA LEU A 99 -0.45 0.88 7.23
C LEU A 99 -0.07 2.19 7.92
N PHE A 100 -1.03 2.90 8.50
CA PHE A 100 -0.78 4.10 9.30
C PHE A 100 0.23 3.84 10.43
N SER A 101 0.06 2.72 11.15
CA SER A 101 0.96 2.35 12.24
C SER A 101 2.38 2.03 11.75
N ILE A 102 2.53 1.43 10.57
CA ILE A 102 3.83 1.18 9.93
C ILE A 102 4.50 2.51 9.60
N CYS A 103 3.80 3.43 8.93
CA CYS A 103 4.33 4.75 8.57
C CYS A 103 4.74 5.53 9.82
N SER A 104 3.85 5.60 10.81
CA SER A 104 4.13 6.26 12.10
C SER A 104 5.33 5.64 12.83
N ARG A 105 5.49 4.32 12.77
CA ARG A 105 6.62 3.65 13.43
C ARG A 105 7.94 3.90 12.70
N LEU A 106 7.93 3.95 11.37
CA LEU A 106 9.11 4.27 10.58
C LEU A 106 9.58 5.71 10.84
N ASP A 107 8.65 6.68 10.92
CA ASP A 107 8.96 8.08 11.23
C ASP A 107 9.53 8.29 12.64
N GLN A 108 9.16 7.43 13.59
CA GLN A 108 9.53 7.56 15.00
C GLN A 108 10.74 6.71 15.41
N PHE A 109 11.39 6.02 14.49
CA PHE A 109 12.50 5.13 14.82
C PHE A 109 13.79 5.93 15.03
N PRO A 110 14.32 6.08 16.26
CA PRO A 110 15.45 6.97 16.53
C PRO A 110 16.71 6.55 15.77
N GLY A 111 17.35 7.50 15.09
CA GLY A 111 18.58 7.29 14.35
C GLY A 111 18.41 6.44 13.08
N PHE A 112 17.21 6.44 12.50
CA PHE A 112 16.87 5.64 11.33
C PHE A 112 16.26 6.52 10.23
N ASP A 113 16.84 6.49 9.04
CA ASP A 113 16.28 7.13 7.86
C ASP A 113 15.64 6.07 6.95
N VAL A 114 14.51 6.40 6.35
CA VAL A 114 13.93 5.60 5.28
C VAL A 114 14.45 6.12 3.94
N ALA A 115 15.21 5.31 3.23
CA ALA A 115 15.71 5.64 1.92
C ALA A 115 15.15 4.71 0.85
N ILE A 116 14.98 5.24 -0.36
CA ILE A 116 14.62 4.49 -1.54
C ILE A 116 15.77 4.53 -2.55
N HIS A 117 16.02 3.39 -3.19
CA HIS A 117 17.08 3.25 -4.17
C HIS A 117 16.48 3.32 -5.57
N LEU A 118 16.70 4.39 -6.28
CA LEU A 118 16.10 4.67 -7.58
C LEU A 118 17.16 4.79 -8.67
N ARG A 119 16.83 4.30 -9.87
CA ARG A 119 17.61 4.56 -11.07
C ARG A 119 17.15 5.87 -11.69
N THR A 120 18.02 6.87 -11.70
CA THR A 120 17.69 8.21 -12.18
C THR A 120 18.67 8.65 -13.26
N VAL A 121 18.31 9.69 -14.00
CA VAL A 121 19.19 10.36 -14.97
C VAL A 121 19.78 11.60 -14.30
N PRO A 122 21.04 11.56 -13.78
CA PRO A 122 21.63 12.74 -13.14
C PRO A 122 21.99 13.84 -14.15
N THR A 123 22.73 13.57 -15.20
CA THR A 123 23.07 14.56 -16.25
C THR A 123 23.33 13.92 -17.60
N ASP A 124 24.04 12.79 -17.65
CA ASP A 124 24.46 12.18 -18.92
C ASP A 124 24.22 10.66 -18.99
N GLU A 125 24.22 9.95 -17.86
CA GLU A 125 23.98 8.50 -17.81
C GLU A 125 23.08 8.10 -16.62
N PRO A 126 22.18 7.08 -16.79
CA PRO A 126 21.37 6.57 -15.69
C PRO A 126 22.24 5.94 -14.61
N ALA A 127 22.04 6.34 -13.36
CA ALA A 127 22.73 5.80 -12.20
C ALA A 127 21.77 5.43 -11.08
N MET A 128 22.13 4.40 -10.29
CA MET A 128 21.41 4.08 -9.06
C MET A 128 21.84 5.07 -7.98
N ARG A 129 20.85 5.70 -7.33
CA ARG A 129 21.06 6.69 -6.27
C ARG A 129 20.11 6.45 -5.11
N ASP A 130 20.57 6.75 -3.91
CA ASP A 130 19.77 6.69 -2.70
C ASP A 130 19.14 8.05 -2.43
N PHE A 131 17.83 8.04 -2.14
CA PHE A 131 17.08 9.22 -1.74
C PHE A 131 16.46 8.95 -0.38
N VAL A 132 16.80 9.77 0.62
CA VAL A 132 16.16 9.74 1.93
C VAL A 132 14.77 10.35 1.77
N ILE A 133 13.75 9.56 2.02
CA ILE A 133 12.35 9.94 1.84
C ILE A 133 11.66 10.24 3.18
N ALA A 134 12.22 9.79 4.29
CA ALA A 134 11.81 10.16 5.64
C ALA A 134 13.01 10.08 6.58
N SER A 135 13.10 11.03 7.51
CA SER A 135 14.16 11.13 8.49
C SER A 135 13.61 11.09 9.92
N ASP A 136 14.46 10.66 10.86
CA ASP A 136 14.15 10.60 12.28
C ASP A 136 13.55 11.91 12.82
N GLY A 137 12.43 11.80 13.53
CA GLY A 137 11.74 12.91 14.16
C GLY A 137 10.89 13.80 13.25
N HIS A 138 10.75 13.43 11.98
CA HIS A 138 9.87 14.08 11.02
C HIS A 138 8.71 13.14 10.65
N ASP A 139 7.47 13.54 10.93
CA ASP A 139 6.26 12.75 10.64
C ASP A 139 5.92 12.71 9.12
N GLU A 140 6.92 12.47 8.28
CA GLU A 140 6.81 12.59 6.82
C GLU A 140 5.94 11.50 6.20
N LEU A 141 6.16 10.24 6.57
CA LEU A 141 5.39 9.12 6.04
C LEU A 141 3.98 9.08 6.64
N ARG A 142 3.86 9.38 7.94
CA ARG A 142 2.58 9.47 8.61
C ARG A 142 1.69 10.56 8.02
N ASN A 143 2.28 11.72 7.73
CA ASN A 143 1.54 12.82 7.10
C ASN A 143 1.19 12.52 5.63
N ALA A 144 2.05 11.79 4.92
CA ALA A 144 1.79 11.39 3.55
C ALA A 144 0.76 10.26 3.42
N TYR A 145 0.53 9.48 4.48
CA TYR A 145 -0.37 8.32 4.48
C TYR A 145 -1.77 8.65 3.96
N HIS A 146 -2.38 9.73 4.44
CA HIS A 146 -3.73 10.12 4.04
C HIS A 146 -3.81 10.45 2.55
N GLN A 147 -2.84 11.21 2.06
CA GLN A 147 -2.72 11.53 0.65
C GLN A 147 -2.54 10.27 -0.20
N TRP A 148 -1.73 9.31 0.27
CA TRP A 148 -1.53 8.05 -0.45
C TRP A 148 -2.80 7.19 -0.53
N VAL A 149 -3.60 7.14 0.54
CA VAL A 149 -4.87 6.43 0.51
C VAL A 149 -5.83 7.08 -0.49
N ASP A 150 -5.96 8.39 -0.47
CA ASP A 150 -6.81 9.13 -1.38
C ASP A 150 -6.37 8.98 -2.85
N ASP A 151 -5.06 9.15 -3.11
CA ASP A 151 -4.51 9.07 -4.46
C ASP A 151 -4.49 7.65 -5.03
N TYR A 152 -4.21 6.62 -4.22
CA TYR A 152 -3.84 5.29 -4.72
C TYR A 152 -4.74 4.15 -4.29
N SER A 153 -5.61 4.29 -3.26
CA SER A 153 -6.50 3.20 -2.88
C SER A 153 -7.73 3.10 -3.78
N ASP A 154 -8.09 1.86 -4.10
CA ASP A 154 -9.36 1.49 -4.73
C ASP A 154 -10.36 0.90 -3.71
N GLU A 155 -9.91 0.58 -2.49
CA GLU A 155 -10.69 -0.14 -1.47
C GLU A 155 -11.03 0.72 -0.24
N VAL A 156 -10.30 1.81 -0.01
CA VAL A 156 -10.44 2.69 1.16
C VAL A 156 -10.53 4.14 0.70
N THR A 157 -11.44 4.90 1.30
CA THR A 157 -11.51 6.35 1.11
C THR A 157 -11.10 7.07 2.38
N GLU A 158 -10.65 8.33 2.27
CA GLU A 158 -10.22 9.14 3.42
C GLU A 158 -11.35 9.27 4.46
N ASP A 159 -12.61 9.36 4.02
CA ASP A 159 -13.79 9.48 4.88
C ASP A 159 -14.06 8.20 5.72
N GLU A 160 -13.55 7.04 5.28
CA GLU A 160 -13.69 5.75 5.98
C GLU A 160 -12.60 5.52 7.03
N ILE A 161 -11.57 6.38 7.07
CA ILE A 161 -10.50 6.29 8.06
C ILE A 161 -11.00 6.89 9.37
N THR A 162 -11.38 6.04 10.30
CA THR A 162 -11.70 6.47 11.67
C THR A 162 -10.44 6.96 12.37
N TRP A 163 -10.40 8.26 12.64
CA TRP A 163 -9.33 8.89 13.40
C TRP A 163 -9.39 8.39 14.87
N PHE A 164 -8.29 7.85 15.36
CA PHE A 164 -8.10 7.48 16.76
C PHE A 164 -7.30 8.55 17.49
#